data_1933214295e29322374969aca30a21c3
#
_entry.id   1933214295e29322374969aca30a21c3
#
_cell.length_a   1.000
_cell.length_b   1.000
_cell.length_c   1.000
_cell.angle_alpha   90.00
_cell.angle_beta   90.00
_cell.angle_gamma   90.00
#
_symmetry.space_group_name_H-M   'P 1'
#
loop_
_entity.id
_entity.type
_entity.pdbx_description
1 polymer ?
#
loop_
_entity_poly.entity_id
_entity_poly.type
_entity_poly.pdbx_seq_one_letter_code
_entity_poly.pdbx_strand_id
1 'polypeptide(L)'
;MGLFDRLFGNKPKEKGKYDGAFQMLNGYEPRFTHFTGEIYESELVRASINALATHISKLNVQTFGAAKPALQRKLAHGPNEFQTWTQFLARAATIYYNCNTLFITPVWDDYGEISGIFTPVPERCEMVQFNGVPYLRYEFSRGQKAAVELEYCGIMTRMQYKNDFFGESNRALIPTMDLIHIQDQGIKEGVKSAATYRFMAQLSNFSKAEDLAKERKRFTSENLASEADNNGLLLFPNTYANIKQIESKPFTVDADQMKEIRANVFEYFGVNEDVLQNKFNSDTWAAFYEGAIEPWAIQFSEVMTRMLFTFREQSQGNYVMATANRIAYMSNADKLNVSAQMADRGLMTRNEIREIWNLPPLPAPYGDQLPVRGEYYNVNDEVTNDGTENNSEET
;
A
#
# COMPACT_ATOMS: atom_id res chain seq x y z
N MET A 1 -27.15 -8.90 -12.62
CA MET A 1 -25.77 -9.04 -13.14
C MET A 1 -24.81 -8.96 -11.98
N GLY A 2 -23.90 -9.94 -11.84
CA GLY A 2 -22.88 -9.90 -10.79
C GLY A 2 -21.79 -8.89 -11.10
N LEU A 3 -21.01 -8.49 -10.07
CA LEU A 3 -19.87 -7.58 -10.22
C LEU A 3 -18.89 -8.06 -11.31
N PHE A 4 -18.71 -9.37 -11.41
CA PHE A 4 -17.85 -10.01 -12.40
C PHE A 4 -18.34 -9.77 -13.83
N ASP A 5 -19.65 -9.83 -14.07
CA ASP A 5 -20.24 -9.57 -15.40
C ASP A 5 -20.12 -8.09 -15.81
N ARG A 6 -20.15 -7.15 -14.84
CA ARG A 6 -19.90 -5.72 -15.10
C ARG A 6 -18.44 -5.39 -15.40
N LEU A 7 -17.51 -6.09 -14.74
CA LEU A 7 -16.07 -5.86 -14.93
C LEU A 7 -15.54 -6.49 -16.23
N PHE A 8 -16.09 -7.63 -16.63
CA PHE A 8 -15.53 -8.43 -17.73
C PHE A 8 -16.56 -8.88 -18.76
N GLY A 9 -17.83 -8.50 -18.64
CA GLY A 9 -18.98 -9.11 -19.32
C GLY A 9 -19.52 -8.44 -20.56
N ASN A 10 -19.04 -7.28 -20.99
CA ASN A 10 -19.62 -6.56 -22.13
C ASN A 10 -18.69 -6.38 -23.31
N LYS A 11 -18.43 -7.47 -24.03
CA LYS A 11 -18.41 -7.51 -25.50
C LYS A 11 -19.14 -8.77 -25.97
N PRO A 12 -19.67 -8.77 -27.20
CA PRO A 12 -20.86 -9.57 -27.55
C PRO A 12 -20.66 -11.07 -27.34
N LYS A 13 -21.65 -11.62 -26.72
CA LYS A 13 -22.05 -13.00 -26.53
C LYS A 13 -21.40 -14.03 -27.48
N GLU A 14 -20.22 -14.51 -27.13
CA GLU A 14 -19.80 -15.87 -27.43
C GLU A 14 -19.04 -16.44 -26.25
N LYS A 15 -19.75 -16.74 -25.17
CA LYS A 15 -19.24 -17.53 -24.06
C LYS A 15 -18.92 -18.93 -24.60
N GLY A 16 -17.66 -19.29 -24.68
CA GLY A 16 -17.27 -20.69 -24.81
C GLY A 16 -16.35 -21.08 -25.96
N LYS A 17 -16.05 -20.21 -26.93
CA LYS A 17 -15.19 -20.54 -28.08
C LYS A 17 -13.74 -20.03 -28.00
N TYR A 18 -13.39 -19.27 -26.98
CA TYR A 18 -12.13 -18.50 -26.99
C TYR A 18 -10.92 -19.20 -26.39
N ASP A 19 -11.14 -20.22 -25.55
CA ASP A 19 -10.01 -20.82 -24.79
C ASP A 19 -9.01 -21.60 -25.68
N GLY A 20 -9.41 -22.05 -26.86
CA GLY A 20 -8.52 -22.70 -27.84
C GLY A 20 -7.95 -21.78 -28.93
N ALA A 21 -8.43 -20.53 -29.01
CA ALA A 21 -8.06 -19.59 -30.07
C ALA A 21 -6.98 -18.58 -29.66
N PHE A 22 -6.68 -18.47 -28.38
CA PHE A 22 -5.64 -17.59 -27.86
C PHE A 22 -4.25 -18.22 -28.08
N GLN A 23 -3.35 -17.47 -28.71
CA GLN A 23 -1.95 -17.83 -28.83
C GLN A 23 -1.14 -17.11 -27.75
N MET A 24 -0.31 -17.85 -27.03
CA MET A 24 0.59 -17.27 -26.04
C MET A 24 1.68 -16.45 -26.75
N LEU A 25 1.75 -15.16 -26.45
CA LEU A 25 2.76 -14.25 -27.01
C LEU A 25 4.08 -14.32 -26.25
N ASN A 26 4.01 -14.67 -24.96
CA ASN A 26 5.17 -14.75 -24.09
C ASN A 26 5.21 -16.14 -23.43
N GLY A 27 6.32 -16.89 -23.62
CA GLY A 27 6.51 -18.22 -23.02
C GLY A 27 6.73 -18.21 -21.52
N TYR A 28 6.70 -17.07 -20.86
CA TYR A 28 6.77 -16.92 -19.43
C TYR A 28 5.33 -16.89 -18.87
N GLU A 29 4.97 -17.96 -18.17
CA GLU A 29 3.78 -17.93 -17.31
C GLU A 29 4.16 -17.18 -16.03
N PRO A 30 3.69 -15.93 -15.83
CA PRO A 30 3.85 -15.31 -14.54
C PRO A 30 2.98 -16.12 -13.58
N ARG A 31 3.60 -17.03 -12.87
CA ARG A 31 3.01 -17.56 -11.67
C ARG A 31 2.98 -16.36 -10.72
N PHE A 32 1.87 -15.65 -10.70
CA PHE A 32 1.49 -14.98 -9.47
C PHE A 32 1.38 -16.13 -8.47
N THR A 33 2.49 -16.45 -7.85
CA THR A 33 2.42 -17.22 -6.64
C THR A 33 1.55 -16.32 -5.78
N HIS A 34 0.26 -16.66 -5.73
CA HIS A 34 -0.52 -16.32 -4.60
C HIS A 34 0.40 -16.62 -3.47
N PHE A 35 0.88 -15.57 -2.89
CA PHE A 35 1.57 -15.68 -1.67
C PHE A 35 0.54 -16.38 -0.81
N THR A 36 0.70 -17.70 -0.62
CA THR A 36 -0.09 -18.46 0.31
C THR A 36 0.30 -17.94 1.68
N GLY A 37 -0.32 -16.82 2.04
CA GLY A 37 -0.39 -16.24 3.35
C GLY A 37 0.90 -15.80 4.05
N GLU A 38 2.06 -16.31 3.68
CA GLU A 38 3.21 -16.32 4.57
C GLU A 38 3.94 -14.97 4.74
N ILE A 39 4.17 -14.16 3.72
CA ILE A 39 4.87 -12.86 3.92
C ILE A 39 3.89 -11.73 4.26
N TYR A 40 2.80 -11.60 3.54
CA TYR A 40 1.80 -10.56 3.81
C TYR A 40 1.07 -10.78 5.14
N GLU A 41 1.04 -11.99 5.68
CA GLU A 41 0.50 -12.30 7.01
C GLU A 41 1.45 -11.87 8.13
N SER A 42 2.72 -11.61 7.84
CA SER A 42 3.62 -10.98 8.81
C SER A 42 3.16 -9.58 9.17
N GLU A 43 3.09 -9.30 10.48
CA GLU A 43 2.69 -7.98 10.99
C GLU A 43 3.62 -6.86 10.48
N LEU A 44 4.92 -7.14 10.35
CA LEU A 44 5.91 -6.16 9.89
C LEU A 44 5.70 -5.79 8.43
N VAL A 45 5.43 -6.78 7.57
CA VAL A 45 5.14 -6.55 6.16
C VAL A 45 3.82 -5.81 5.99
N ARG A 46 2.78 -6.22 6.73
CA ARG A 46 1.50 -5.49 6.71
C ARG A 46 1.63 -4.07 7.20
N ALA A 47 2.39 -3.83 8.27
CA ALA A 47 2.62 -2.48 8.78
C ALA A 47 3.33 -1.61 7.74
N SER A 48 4.37 -2.13 7.09
CA SER A 48 5.11 -1.43 6.04
C SER A 48 4.23 -1.09 4.84
N ILE A 49 3.50 -2.07 4.32
CA ILE A 49 2.59 -1.87 3.18
C ILE A 49 1.44 -0.95 3.56
N ASN A 50 0.89 -1.07 4.77
CA ASN A 50 -0.20 -0.20 5.24
C ASN A 50 0.25 1.25 5.39
N ALA A 51 1.49 1.50 5.84
CA ALA A 51 2.03 2.86 5.91
C ALA A 51 2.07 3.50 4.51
N LEU A 52 2.61 2.79 3.52
CA LEU A 52 2.62 3.23 2.12
C LEU A 52 1.20 3.43 1.57
N ALA A 53 0.32 2.46 1.76
CA ALA A 53 -1.07 2.52 1.30
C ALA A 53 -1.83 3.69 1.93
N THR A 54 -1.60 3.98 3.21
CA THR A 54 -2.21 5.12 3.91
C THR A 54 -1.78 6.46 3.31
N HIS A 55 -0.51 6.61 2.96
CA HIS A 55 -0.03 7.86 2.33
C HIS A 55 -0.44 7.97 0.86
N ILE A 56 -0.40 6.88 0.10
CA ILE A 56 -0.87 6.82 -1.29
C ILE A 56 -2.38 7.09 -1.37
N SER A 57 -3.16 6.62 -0.40
CA SER A 57 -4.61 6.83 -0.38
C SER A 57 -5.04 8.30 -0.24
N LYS A 58 -4.12 9.17 0.18
CA LYS A 58 -4.34 10.63 0.30
C LYS A 58 -4.04 11.40 -0.98
N LEU A 59 -3.59 10.73 -2.04
CA LEU A 59 -3.36 11.37 -3.32
C LEU A 59 -4.69 11.85 -3.92
N ASN A 60 -4.65 13.05 -4.49
CA ASN A 60 -5.75 13.60 -5.26
C ASN A 60 -5.60 13.19 -6.72
N VAL A 61 -6.59 12.49 -7.26
CA VAL A 61 -6.61 12.04 -8.65
C VAL A 61 -7.51 12.95 -9.46
N GLN A 62 -6.93 13.61 -10.44
CA GLN A 62 -7.64 14.55 -11.32
C GLN A 62 -7.44 14.17 -12.78
N THR A 63 -8.45 14.42 -13.58
CA THR A 63 -8.42 14.27 -15.03
C THR A 63 -8.42 15.65 -15.68
N PHE A 64 -7.56 15.82 -16.68
CA PHE A 64 -7.40 17.08 -17.41
C PHE A 64 -7.73 16.91 -18.88
N GLY A 65 -8.11 18.01 -19.53
CA GLY A 65 -8.45 18.08 -20.96
C GLY A 65 -9.93 18.07 -21.22
N ALA A 66 -10.33 18.01 -22.49
CA ALA A 66 -11.72 18.10 -22.93
C ALA A 66 -12.29 16.77 -23.49
N ALA A 67 -11.45 15.75 -23.66
CA ALA A 67 -11.89 14.45 -24.16
C ALA A 67 -12.70 13.67 -23.12
N LYS A 68 -13.67 12.92 -23.59
CA LYS A 68 -14.49 12.01 -22.76
C LYS A 68 -15.11 12.68 -21.52
N PRO A 69 -15.87 13.79 -21.66
CA PRO A 69 -16.34 14.58 -20.53
C PRO A 69 -17.26 13.79 -19.58
N ALA A 70 -17.96 12.77 -20.07
CA ALA A 70 -18.78 11.89 -19.26
C ALA A 70 -17.92 11.02 -18.31
N LEU A 71 -16.83 10.45 -18.82
CA LEU A 71 -15.87 9.69 -18.03
C LEU A 71 -15.19 10.57 -16.99
N GLN A 72 -14.74 11.78 -17.39
CA GLN A 72 -14.09 12.70 -16.47
C GLN A 72 -15.01 13.08 -15.29
N ARG A 73 -16.28 13.36 -15.54
CA ARG A 73 -17.27 13.62 -14.49
C ARG A 73 -17.47 12.43 -13.55
N LYS A 74 -17.52 11.21 -14.09
CA LYS A 74 -17.64 9.99 -13.27
C LYS A 74 -16.40 9.81 -12.39
N LEU A 75 -15.19 9.95 -12.96
CA LEU A 75 -13.93 9.83 -12.23
C LEU A 75 -13.71 10.95 -11.19
N ALA A 76 -14.28 12.13 -11.39
CA ALA A 76 -14.25 13.20 -10.40
C ALA A 76 -15.01 12.82 -9.11
N HIS A 77 -16.01 11.95 -9.19
CA HIS A 77 -16.75 11.44 -8.03
C HIS A 77 -16.12 10.20 -7.40
N GLY A 78 -15.47 9.35 -8.20
CA GLY A 78 -14.84 8.12 -7.71
C GLY A 78 -14.29 7.25 -8.84
N PRO A 79 -13.50 6.23 -8.53
CA PRO A 79 -12.94 5.32 -9.52
C PRO A 79 -14.01 4.41 -10.14
N ASN A 80 -15.05 4.09 -9.38
CA ASN A 80 -16.19 3.26 -9.79
C ASN A 80 -17.37 3.50 -8.84
N GLU A 81 -18.53 2.86 -9.11
CA GLU A 81 -19.76 3.01 -8.33
C GLU A 81 -19.68 2.49 -6.87
N PHE A 82 -18.65 1.70 -6.55
CA PHE A 82 -18.57 0.96 -5.27
C PHE A 82 -17.48 1.47 -4.33
N GLN A 83 -16.51 2.24 -4.85
CA GLN A 83 -15.31 2.63 -4.10
C GLN A 83 -15.09 4.13 -4.18
N THR A 84 -14.64 4.70 -3.08
CA THR A 84 -14.04 6.04 -3.07
C THR A 84 -12.60 5.97 -3.59
N TRP A 85 -12.04 7.10 -4.03
CA TRP A 85 -10.62 7.18 -4.42
C TRP A 85 -9.68 6.72 -3.30
N THR A 86 -9.95 7.10 -2.06
CA THR A 86 -9.16 6.68 -0.90
C THR A 86 -9.13 5.15 -0.77
N GLN A 87 -10.29 4.50 -0.87
CA GLN A 87 -10.37 3.03 -0.79
C GLN A 87 -9.67 2.34 -1.97
N PHE A 88 -9.86 2.88 -3.16
CA PHE A 88 -9.25 2.35 -4.37
C PHE A 88 -7.73 2.45 -4.33
N LEU A 89 -7.20 3.63 -4.00
CA LEU A 89 -5.75 3.88 -3.93
C LEU A 89 -5.09 3.06 -2.82
N ALA A 90 -5.72 2.96 -1.63
CA ALA A 90 -5.22 2.11 -0.56
C ALA A 90 -5.12 0.64 -1.00
N ARG A 91 -6.16 0.13 -1.66
CA ARG A 91 -6.17 -1.24 -2.19
C ARG A 91 -5.15 -1.41 -3.31
N ALA A 92 -5.09 -0.47 -4.26
CA ALA A 92 -4.13 -0.49 -5.36
C ALA A 92 -2.68 -0.52 -4.85
N ALA A 93 -2.35 0.33 -3.88
CA ALA A 93 -1.05 0.33 -3.24
C ALA A 93 -0.75 -1.00 -2.53
N THR A 94 -1.71 -1.55 -1.79
CA THR A 94 -1.55 -2.84 -1.13
C THR A 94 -1.25 -3.96 -2.12
N ILE A 95 -1.98 -4.04 -3.23
CA ILE A 95 -1.74 -5.02 -4.29
C ILE A 95 -0.36 -4.79 -4.92
N TYR A 96 -0.03 -3.54 -5.25
CA TYR A 96 1.23 -3.18 -5.88
C TYR A 96 2.46 -3.60 -5.06
N TYR A 97 2.48 -3.31 -3.76
CA TYR A 97 3.61 -3.68 -2.90
C TYR A 97 3.61 -5.15 -2.50
N ASN A 98 2.46 -5.79 -2.44
CA ASN A 98 2.36 -7.22 -2.14
C ASN A 98 2.73 -8.10 -3.33
N CYS A 99 2.20 -7.78 -4.52
CA CYS A 99 2.36 -8.60 -5.73
C CYS A 99 3.44 -8.08 -6.69
N ASN A 100 4.00 -6.89 -6.44
CA ASN A 100 4.91 -6.15 -7.33
C ASN A 100 4.34 -5.94 -8.76
N THR A 101 3.05 -6.23 -8.94
CA THR A 101 2.30 -5.98 -10.16
C THR A 101 0.87 -5.63 -9.79
N LEU A 102 0.39 -4.51 -10.30
CA LEU A 102 -0.98 -4.05 -10.16
C LEU A 102 -1.63 -3.98 -11.53
N PHE A 103 -2.78 -4.59 -11.67
CA PHE A 103 -3.64 -4.46 -12.83
C PHE A 103 -4.74 -3.45 -12.58
N ILE A 104 -4.98 -2.60 -13.54
CA ILE A 104 -6.12 -1.68 -13.57
C ILE A 104 -6.92 -1.99 -14.82
N THR A 105 -8.19 -2.30 -14.66
CA THR A 105 -9.08 -2.65 -15.76
C THR A 105 -10.27 -1.71 -15.80
N PRO A 106 -10.77 -1.35 -16.99
CA PRO A 106 -11.95 -0.53 -17.11
C PRO A 106 -13.22 -1.31 -16.72
N VAL A 107 -14.21 -0.57 -16.27
CA VAL A 107 -15.60 -1.02 -16.13
C VAL A 107 -16.38 -0.41 -17.28
N TRP A 108 -17.08 -1.23 -18.05
CA TRP A 108 -17.93 -0.77 -19.14
C TRP A 108 -19.39 -0.66 -18.70
N ASP A 109 -20.06 0.34 -19.20
CA ASP A 109 -21.52 0.46 -19.07
C ASP A 109 -22.25 -0.36 -20.13
N ASP A 110 -23.58 -0.32 -20.11
CA ASP A 110 -24.44 -1.07 -21.04
C ASP A 110 -24.30 -0.57 -22.50
N TYR A 111 -23.72 0.61 -22.71
CA TYR A 111 -23.47 1.22 -24.04
C TYR A 111 -22.05 0.90 -24.56
N GLY A 112 -21.22 0.22 -23.76
CA GLY A 112 -19.85 -0.11 -24.12
C GLY A 112 -18.83 1.03 -23.89
N GLU A 113 -19.24 2.07 -23.17
CA GLU A 113 -18.36 3.16 -22.75
C GLU A 113 -17.72 2.85 -21.39
N ILE A 114 -16.49 3.34 -21.16
CA ILE A 114 -15.81 3.19 -19.89
C ILE A 114 -16.54 4.03 -18.83
N SER A 115 -17.06 3.36 -17.81
CA SER A 115 -17.78 4.01 -16.71
C SER A 115 -16.97 4.15 -15.42
N GLY A 116 -15.82 3.49 -15.33
CA GLY A 116 -14.94 3.49 -14.18
C GLY A 116 -13.80 2.51 -14.33
N ILE A 117 -13.08 2.30 -13.24
CA ILE A 117 -11.90 1.43 -13.18
C ILE A 117 -11.96 0.52 -11.96
N PHE A 118 -11.31 -0.62 -12.05
CA PHE A 118 -11.20 -1.60 -10.97
C PHE A 118 -9.82 -2.25 -10.95
N THR A 119 -9.38 -2.77 -9.78
CA THR A 119 -8.12 -3.46 -9.60
C THR A 119 -8.36 -4.95 -9.36
N PRO A 120 -8.33 -5.82 -10.39
CA PRO A 120 -8.46 -7.26 -10.23
C PRO A 120 -7.22 -7.85 -9.57
N VAL A 121 -7.43 -8.93 -8.81
CA VAL A 121 -6.34 -9.76 -8.26
C VAL A 121 -6.55 -11.18 -8.80
N PRO A 122 -5.99 -11.51 -9.96
CA PRO A 122 -6.08 -12.85 -10.52
C PRO A 122 -5.11 -13.81 -9.82
N GLU A 123 -5.42 -15.09 -9.82
CA GLU A 123 -4.48 -16.14 -9.43
C GLU A 123 -3.37 -16.34 -10.47
N ARG A 124 -3.75 -16.18 -11.73
CA ARG A 124 -2.85 -16.27 -12.87
C ARG A 124 -3.22 -15.23 -13.92
N CYS A 125 -2.22 -14.65 -14.55
CA CYS A 125 -2.38 -13.74 -15.65
C CYS A 125 -1.45 -14.14 -16.79
N GLU A 126 -1.94 -14.10 -18.00
CA GLU A 126 -1.17 -14.44 -19.20
C GLU A 126 -1.42 -13.40 -20.29
N MET A 127 -0.38 -13.12 -21.04
CA MET A 127 -0.54 -12.39 -22.29
C MET A 127 -0.85 -13.34 -23.42
N VAL A 128 -1.97 -13.13 -24.09
CA VAL A 128 -2.47 -13.97 -25.18
C VAL A 128 -2.82 -13.12 -26.38
N GLN A 129 -2.85 -13.72 -27.55
CA GLN A 129 -3.25 -13.03 -28.78
C GLN A 129 -4.50 -13.70 -29.37
N PHE A 130 -5.45 -12.88 -29.80
CA PHE A 130 -6.63 -13.33 -30.52
C PHE A 130 -6.86 -12.42 -31.72
N ASN A 131 -6.94 -12.99 -32.93
CA ASN A 131 -7.08 -12.24 -34.18
C ASN A 131 -6.09 -11.09 -34.38
N GLY A 132 -4.85 -11.27 -33.94
CA GLY A 132 -3.80 -10.24 -34.05
C GLY A 132 -3.85 -9.17 -32.95
N VAL A 133 -4.87 -9.15 -32.10
CA VAL A 133 -4.99 -8.22 -30.97
C VAL A 133 -4.46 -8.88 -29.69
N PRO A 134 -3.61 -8.19 -28.92
CA PRO A 134 -3.11 -8.71 -27.66
C PRO A 134 -4.14 -8.50 -26.53
N TYR A 135 -4.26 -9.50 -25.65
CA TYR A 135 -5.14 -9.52 -24.49
C TYR A 135 -4.36 -9.90 -23.25
N LEU A 136 -4.80 -9.39 -22.08
CA LEU A 136 -4.49 -9.94 -20.78
C LEU A 136 -5.60 -10.92 -20.40
N ARG A 137 -5.23 -12.19 -20.22
CA ARG A 137 -6.13 -13.25 -19.74
C ARG A 137 -5.91 -13.44 -18.25
N TYR A 138 -6.95 -13.21 -17.47
CA TYR A 138 -6.99 -13.40 -16.04
C TYR A 138 -7.64 -14.74 -15.70
N GLU A 139 -7.08 -15.47 -14.78
CA GLU A 139 -7.66 -16.65 -14.15
C GLU A 139 -7.85 -16.36 -12.66
N PHE A 140 -9.09 -16.48 -12.21
CA PHE A 140 -9.49 -16.24 -10.82
C PHE A 140 -9.75 -17.55 -10.10
N SER A 141 -9.87 -17.49 -8.77
CA SER A 141 -10.31 -18.61 -7.95
C SER A 141 -11.58 -19.25 -8.52
N ARG A 142 -11.67 -20.56 -8.42
CA ARG A 142 -12.77 -21.38 -8.99
C ARG A 142 -12.78 -21.48 -10.52
N GLY A 143 -11.65 -21.24 -11.17
CA GLY A 143 -11.51 -21.43 -12.63
C GLY A 143 -12.25 -20.42 -13.49
N GLN A 144 -12.70 -19.29 -12.91
CA GLN A 144 -13.29 -18.19 -13.68
C GLN A 144 -12.19 -17.51 -14.50
N LYS A 145 -12.44 -17.30 -15.78
CA LYS A 145 -11.50 -16.65 -16.71
C LYS A 145 -12.13 -15.40 -17.30
N ALA A 146 -11.31 -14.37 -17.46
CA ALA A 146 -11.65 -13.15 -18.16
C ALA A 146 -10.48 -12.71 -19.04
N ALA A 147 -10.76 -12.04 -20.13
CA ALA A 147 -9.75 -11.46 -20.98
C ALA A 147 -10.13 -10.01 -21.31
N VAL A 148 -9.15 -9.14 -21.24
CA VAL A 148 -9.31 -7.72 -21.56
C VAL A 148 -8.23 -7.34 -22.56
N GLU A 149 -8.56 -6.54 -23.58
CA GLU A 149 -7.59 -6.05 -24.54
C GLU A 149 -6.48 -5.27 -23.84
N LEU A 150 -5.23 -5.53 -24.22
CA LEU A 150 -4.07 -4.93 -23.55
C LEU A 150 -4.09 -3.39 -23.60
N GLU A 151 -4.69 -2.83 -24.65
CA GLU A 151 -4.85 -1.38 -24.83
C GLU A 151 -5.64 -0.73 -23.70
N TYR A 152 -6.64 -1.46 -23.15
CA TYR A 152 -7.48 -0.97 -22.04
C TYR A 152 -7.00 -1.42 -20.67
N CYS A 153 -5.86 -2.08 -20.58
CA CYS A 153 -5.31 -2.53 -19.31
C CYS A 153 -4.19 -1.62 -18.83
N GLY A 154 -4.32 -1.12 -17.62
CA GLY A 154 -3.21 -0.51 -16.90
C GLY A 154 -2.39 -1.58 -16.19
N ILE A 155 -1.09 -1.57 -16.37
CA ILE A 155 -0.15 -2.44 -15.66
C ILE A 155 0.88 -1.54 -14.98
N MET A 156 0.90 -1.59 -13.65
CA MET A 156 1.95 -0.95 -12.85
C MET A 156 2.85 -2.03 -12.27
N THR A 157 4.15 -1.82 -12.33
CA THR A 157 5.14 -2.82 -11.91
C THR A 157 6.19 -2.24 -10.97
N ARG A 158 6.60 -3.06 -10.02
CA ARG A 158 7.73 -2.83 -9.12
C ARG A 158 8.69 -4.01 -9.25
N MET A 159 10.00 -3.75 -9.10
CA MET A 159 11.03 -4.80 -9.19
C MET A 159 10.94 -5.64 -10.47
N GLN A 160 10.75 -4.97 -11.59
CA GLN A 160 10.68 -5.60 -12.90
C GLN A 160 12.10 -5.92 -13.40
N TYR A 161 12.37 -7.17 -13.76
CA TYR A 161 13.68 -7.60 -14.25
C TYR A 161 13.59 -8.65 -15.37
N LYS A 162 13.00 -9.82 -15.10
CA LYS A 162 13.00 -10.94 -16.07
C LYS A 162 11.83 -10.91 -17.05
N ASN A 163 10.78 -10.18 -16.73
CA ASN A 163 9.57 -10.11 -17.52
C ASN A 163 9.31 -8.65 -17.94
N ASP A 164 8.96 -8.45 -19.22
CA ASP A 164 8.71 -7.11 -19.77
C ASP A 164 7.41 -6.46 -19.25
N PHE A 165 6.52 -7.23 -18.62
CA PHE A 165 5.19 -6.76 -18.22
C PHE A 165 4.89 -6.92 -16.72
N PHE A 166 5.65 -7.76 -16.01
CA PHE A 166 5.33 -8.14 -14.65
C PHE A 166 6.54 -7.98 -13.72
N GLY A 167 6.27 -7.54 -12.49
CA GLY A 167 7.26 -7.47 -11.43
C GLY A 167 7.59 -8.85 -10.86
N GLU A 168 8.76 -8.98 -10.27
CA GLU A 168 9.17 -10.20 -9.58
C GLU A 168 8.50 -10.32 -8.20
N SER A 169 8.38 -11.53 -7.70
CA SER A 169 7.77 -11.78 -6.38
C SER A 169 8.67 -11.32 -5.23
N ASN A 170 8.08 -11.06 -4.06
CA ASN A 170 8.80 -10.68 -2.83
C ASN A 170 9.59 -11.85 -2.18
N ARG A 171 9.94 -12.90 -2.94
CA ARG A 171 10.68 -14.05 -2.41
C ARG A 171 12.04 -13.70 -1.80
N ALA A 172 12.62 -12.58 -2.20
CA ALA A 172 13.85 -12.09 -1.61
C ALA A 172 13.76 -11.81 -0.09
N LEU A 173 12.53 -11.59 0.43
CA LEU A 173 12.28 -11.42 1.86
C LEU A 173 12.21 -12.72 2.65
N ILE A 174 12.04 -13.89 2.01
CA ILE A 174 11.84 -15.16 2.71
C ILE A 174 12.94 -15.43 3.74
N PRO A 175 14.25 -15.29 3.43
CA PRO A 175 15.28 -15.55 4.42
C PRO A 175 15.19 -14.65 5.66
N THR A 176 14.84 -13.37 5.47
CA THR A 176 14.65 -12.41 6.57
C THR A 176 13.43 -12.78 7.40
N MET A 177 12.34 -13.20 6.76
CA MET A 177 11.13 -13.66 7.46
C MET A 177 11.36 -14.94 8.25
N ASP A 178 12.13 -15.87 7.72
CA ASP A 178 12.52 -17.08 8.43
C ASP A 178 13.35 -16.78 9.69
N LEU A 179 14.27 -15.81 9.60
CA LEU A 179 15.03 -15.36 10.77
C LEU A 179 14.13 -14.75 11.85
N ILE A 180 13.17 -13.91 11.46
CA ILE A 180 12.19 -13.33 12.41
C ILE A 180 11.38 -14.43 13.07
N HIS A 181 10.90 -15.39 12.29
CA HIS A 181 10.12 -16.51 12.81
C HIS A 181 10.91 -17.38 13.81
N ILE A 182 12.17 -17.68 13.51
CA ILE A 182 13.07 -18.41 14.41
C ILE A 182 13.30 -17.62 15.70
N GLN A 183 13.50 -16.32 15.62
CA GLN A 183 13.66 -15.45 16.79
C GLN A 183 12.39 -15.43 17.65
N ASP A 184 11.22 -15.27 17.05
CA ASP A 184 9.94 -15.27 17.77
C ASP A 184 9.67 -16.63 18.43
N GLN A 185 10.02 -17.74 17.78
CA GLN A 185 9.98 -19.07 18.38
C GLN A 185 10.96 -19.19 19.54
N GLY A 186 12.19 -18.69 19.39
CA GLY A 186 13.20 -18.67 20.44
C GLY A 186 12.74 -17.91 21.68
N ILE A 187 12.15 -16.73 21.50
CA ILE A 187 11.55 -15.94 22.57
C ILE A 187 10.40 -16.70 23.24
N LYS A 188 9.49 -17.26 22.46
CA LYS A 188 8.35 -18.04 22.96
C LYS A 188 8.78 -19.25 23.80
N GLU A 189 9.78 -19.98 23.30
CA GLU A 189 10.35 -21.11 24.05
C GLU A 189 11.15 -20.63 25.27
N GLY A 190 11.86 -19.52 25.16
CA GLY A 190 12.54 -18.88 26.29
C GLY A 190 11.58 -18.49 27.41
N VAL A 191 10.45 -17.86 27.08
CA VAL A 191 9.40 -17.50 28.05
C VAL A 191 8.80 -18.76 28.70
N LYS A 192 8.45 -19.78 27.92
CA LYS A 192 7.95 -21.05 28.45
C LYS A 192 8.97 -21.73 29.37
N SER A 193 10.24 -21.72 28.94
CA SER A 193 11.33 -22.34 29.71
C SER A 193 11.61 -21.60 31.03
N ALA A 194 11.50 -20.27 31.03
CA ALA A 194 11.64 -19.44 32.23
C ALA A 194 10.51 -19.69 33.26
N ALA A 195 9.31 -20.02 32.78
CA ALA A 195 8.17 -20.37 33.65
C ALA A 195 8.21 -21.81 34.16
N THR A 196 9.18 -22.63 33.71
CA THR A 196 9.26 -24.05 34.10
C THR A 196 10.44 -24.27 35.01
N TYR A 197 10.17 -24.69 36.26
CA TYR A 197 11.21 -25.11 37.18
C TYR A 197 11.83 -26.42 36.72
N ARG A 198 13.14 -26.47 36.55
CA ARG A 198 13.90 -27.66 36.20
C ARG A 198 14.81 -28.06 37.35
N PHE A 199 14.69 -29.30 37.77
CA PHE A 199 15.53 -29.87 38.83
C PHE A 199 16.31 -31.04 38.29
N MET A 200 17.56 -31.13 38.66
CA MET A 200 18.39 -32.32 38.45
C MET A 200 18.54 -32.99 39.83
N ALA A 201 18.15 -34.26 39.90
CA ALA A 201 18.27 -35.06 41.12
C ALA A 201 18.89 -36.43 40.77
N GLN A 202 19.76 -36.92 41.61
CA GLN A 202 20.33 -38.25 41.52
C GLN A 202 19.49 -39.17 42.41
N LEU A 203 19.01 -40.28 41.83
CA LEU A 203 18.24 -41.30 42.54
C LEU A 203 19.17 -42.46 42.92
N SER A 204 19.21 -42.78 44.22
CA SER A 204 20.18 -43.73 44.80
C SER A 204 19.83 -45.19 44.52
N ASN A 205 18.53 -45.54 44.25
CA ASN A 205 18.03 -46.90 44.23
C ASN A 205 17.34 -47.35 42.93
N PHE A 206 17.47 -46.60 41.82
CA PHE A 206 16.81 -46.93 40.57
C PHE A 206 17.83 -47.31 39.51
N SER A 207 17.71 -48.54 39.00
CA SER A 207 18.57 -49.09 37.94
C SER A 207 17.93 -49.21 36.56
N LYS A 208 16.59 -49.01 36.44
CA LYS A 208 15.85 -49.17 35.19
C LYS A 208 15.29 -47.82 34.71
N ALA A 209 15.39 -47.56 33.41
CA ALA A 209 14.88 -46.35 32.79
C ALA A 209 13.35 -46.14 32.95
N GLU A 210 12.60 -47.24 33.00
CA GLU A 210 11.15 -47.22 33.19
C GLU A 210 10.74 -46.71 34.59
N ASP A 211 11.49 -47.07 35.63
CA ASP A 211 11.24 -46.64 36.99
C ASP A 211 11.58 -45.16 37.17
N LEU A 212 12.65 -44.71 36.52
CA LEU A 212 13.00 -43.28 36.45
C LEU A 212 11.91 -42.45 35.76
N ALA A 213 11.31 -42.98 34.70
CA ALA A 213 10.22 -42.28 33.99
C ALA A 213 8.93 -42.20 34.81
N LYS A 214 8.62 -43.27 35.60
CA LYS A 214 7.47 -43.28 36.51
C LYS A 214 7.67 -42.26 37.63
N GLU A 215 8.86 -42.24 38.26
CA GLU A 215 9.17 -41.33 39.34
C GLU A 215 9.20 -39.86 38.88
N ARG A 216 9.73 -39.61 37.72
CA ARG A 216 9.66 -38.30 37.09
C ARG A 216 8.22 -37.82 36.92
N LYS A 217 7.33 -38.67 36.39
CA LYS A 217 5.91 -38.34 36.24
C LYS A 217 5.24 -38.05 37.59
N ARG A 218 5.51 -38.91 38.59
CA ARG A 218 4.97 -38.72 39.94
C ARG A 218 5.40 -37.41 40.55
N PHE A 219 6.70 -37.13 40.56
CA PHE A 219 7.25 -35.88 41.09
C PHE A 219 6.67 -34.65 40.38
N THR A 220 6.53 -34.69 39.04
CA THR A 220 5.96 -33.57 38.27
C THR A 220 4.50 -33.35 38.61
N SER A 221 3.70 -34.41 38.75
CA SER A 221 2.27 -34.31 39.09
C SER A 221 2.02 -33.84 40.52
N GLU A 222 2.86 -34.28 41.48
CA GLU A 222 2.67 -33.99 42.90
C GLU A 222 3.24 -32.59 43.29
N ASN A 223 4.29 -32.12 42.61
CA ASN A 223 5.02 -30.93 43.05
C ASN A 223 5.07 -29.77 42.04
N LEU A 224 4.88 -30.03 40.76
CA LEU A 224 5.06 -29.01 39.70
C LEU A 224 3.82 -28.77 38.87
N ALA A 225 2.76 -29.54 39.02
CA ALA A 225 1.50 -29.26 38.34
C ALA A 225 0.83 -28.03 38.96
N SER A 226 0.20 -27.21 38.09
CA SER A 226 -0.49 -25.98 38.52
C SER A 226 -1.65 -26.21 39.50
N GLU A 227 -2.11 -27.44 39.59
CA GLU A 227 -3.18 -27.90 40.49
C GLU A 227 -2.64 -28.51 41.78
N ALA A 228 -1.32 -28.59 41.94
CA ALA A 228 -0.72 -29.12 43.16
C ALA A 228 -0.85 -28.06 44.31
N ASP A 229 -1.55 -28.42 45.35
CA ASP A 229 -1.86 -27.58 46.51
C ASP A 229 -0.64 -27.39 47.44
N ASN A 230 0.50 -27.05 46.86
CA ASN A 230 1.82 -27.11 47.51
C ASN A 230 2.28 -25.80 48.16
N ASN A 231 1.49 -24.72 48.19
CA ASN A 231 1.86 -23.45 48.83
C ASN A 231 3.34 -23.02 48.68
N GLY A 232 3.98 -23.41 47.57
CA GLY A 232 5.38 -23.09 47.28
C GLY A 232 6.44 -23.96 47.98
N LEU A 233 6.05 -25.01 48.73
CA LEU A 233 6.98 -25.92 49.39
C LEU A 233 7.20 -27.19 48.57
N LEU A 234 8.42 -27.39 48.07
CA LEU A 234 8.83 -28.62 47.37
C LEU A 234 9.47 -29.60 48.34
N LEU A 235 8.84 -30.78 48.48
CA LEU A 235 9.32 -31.83 49.38
C LEU A 235 10.02 -32.93 48.56
N PHE A 236 11.23 -33.25 49.00
CA PHE A 236 12.04 -34.30 48.35
C PHE A 236 12.21 -35.50 49.31
N PRO A 237 11.83 -36.73 48.89
CA PRO A 237 12.11 -37.93 49.65
C PRO A 237 13.62 -38.21 49.83
N ASN A 238 14.03 -38.92 50.85
CA ASN A 238 15.41 -39.29 51.12
C ASN A 238 16.12 -40.08 49.99
N THR A 239 15.35 -40.55 49.03
CA THR A 239 15.85 -41.25 47.83
C THR A 239 16.50 -40.35 46.81
N TYR A 240 16.28 -39.02 46.93
CA TYR A 240 16.90 -38.04 46.03
C TYR A 240 18.18 -37.48 46.66
N ALA A 241 19.28 -37.66 45.95
CA ALA A 241 20.58 -37.09 46.31
C ALA A 241 20.95 -35.97 45.32
N ASN A 242 21.76 -35.04 45.77
CA ASN A 242 22.33 -33.97 44.92
C ASN A 242 21.31 -33.19 44.11
N ILE A 243 20.23 -32.74 44.75
CA ILE A 243 19.21 -31.95 44.10
C ILE A 243 19.78 -30.56 43.77
N LYS A 244 19.77 -30.21 42.49
CA LYS A 244 20.17 -28.88 42.01
C LYS A 244 19.07 -28.35 41.12
N GLN A 245 18.70 -27.11 41.35
CA GLN A 245 17.87 -26.37 40.43
C GLN A 245 18.74 -25.99 39.20
N ILE A 246 18.27 -26.34 38.03
CA ILE A 246 18.92 -25.92 36.79
C ILE A 246 18.36 -24.55 36.46
N GLU A 247 19.16 -23.52 36.67
CA GLU A 247 18.83 -22.18 36.18
C GLU A 247 18.77 -22.24 34.66
N SER A 248 17.57 -22.13 34.11
CA SER A 248 17.40 -21.95 32.69
C SER A 248 17.84 -20.54 32.36
N LYS A 249 19.00 -20.37 31.71
CA LYS A 249 19.33 -19.11 31.08
C LYS A 249 18.31 -18.89 29.96
N PRO A 250 17.42 -17.90 30.06
CA PRO A 250 16.49 -17.63 28.98
C PRO A 250 17.31 -17.32 27.72
N PHE A 251 16.87 -17.85 26.58
CA PHE A 251 17.42 -17.46 25.29
C PHE A 251 17.08 -15.97 25.11
N THR A 252 18.08 -15.12 25.34
CA THR A 252 17.95 -13.69 25.06
C THR A 252 18.39 -13.45 23.64
N VAL A 253 17.44 -13.09 22.81
CA VAL A 253 17.75 -12.55 21.48
C VAL A 253 18.38 -11.18 21.70
N ASP A 254 19.47 -10.91 21.01
CA ASP A 254 20.11 -9.59 21.02
C ASP A 254 19.11 -8.57 20.44
N ALA A 255 18.77 -7.57 21.24
CA ALA A 255 17.80 -6.54 20.87
C ALA A 255 18.26 -5.73 19.67
N ASP A 256 19.55 -5.50 19.53
CA ASP A 256 20.11 -4.75 18.40
C ASP A 256 20.02 -5.57 17.11
N GLN A 257 20.33 -6.87 17.15
CA GLN A 257 20.14 -7.75 15.99
C GLN A 257 18.68 -7.84 15.57
N MET A 258 17.75 -7.93 16.53
CA MET A 258 16.32 -7.95 16.23
C MET A 258 15.86 -6.66 15.54
N LYS A 259 16.36 -5.52 16.01
CA LYS A 259 16.07 -4.22 15.42
C LYS A 259 16.61 -4.12 13.99
N GLU A 260 17.82 -4.59 13.75
CA GLU A 260 18.45 -4.61 12.42
C GLU A 260 17.68 -5.50 11.43
N ILE A 261 17.27 -6.70 11.85
CA ILE A 261 16.47 -7.60 10.99
C ILE A 261 15.11 -7.00 10.65
N ARG A 262 14.48 -6.31 11.61
CA ARG A 262 13.23 -5.58 11.35
C ARG A 262 13.45 -4.40 10.39
N ALA A 263 14.55 -3.67 10.55
CA ALA A 263 14.91 -2.56 9.68
C ALA A 263 15.08 -3.02 8.22
N ASN A 264 15.67 -4.19 7.98
CA ASN A 264 15.80 -4.78 6.64
C ASN A 264 14.43 -4.98 5.94
N VAL A 265 13.38 -5.34 6.68
CA VAL A 265 12.02 -5.45 6.13
C VAL A 265 11.49 -4.06 5.75
N PHE A 266 11.69 -3.06 6.59
CA PHE A 266 11.24 -1.69 6.34
C PHE A 266 11.96 -1.08 5.13
N GLU A 267 13.27 -1.24 5.06
CA GLU A 267 14.11 -0.78 3.96
C GLU A 267 13.73 -1.42 2.61
N TYR A 268 13.37 -2.72 2.62
CA TYR A 268 12.89 -3.40 1.43
C TYR A 268 11.65 -2.74 0.81
N PHE A 269 10.77 -2.20 1.65
CA PHE A 269 9.59 -1.46 1.20
C PHE A 269 9.82 0.04 1.04
N GLY A 270 11.01 0.54 1.38
CA GLY A 270 11.32 1.97 1.33
C GLY A 270 10.63 2.77 2.44
N VAL A 271 10.43 2.15 3.59
CA VAL A 271 9.82 2.76 4.79
C VAL A 271 10.85 2.77 5.91
N ASN A 272 10.80 3.76 6.77
CA ASN A 272 11.60 3.78 7.99
C ASN A 272 10.69 3.71 9.24
N GLU A 273 11.30 3.51 10.39
CA GLU A 273 10.58 3.37 11.66
C GLU A 273 9.83 4.64 12.03
N ASP A 274 10.36 5.83 11.72
CA ASP A 274 9.72 7.11 12.00
C ASP A 274 8.41 7.30 11.23
N VAL A 275 8.37 6.84 9.96
CA VAL A 275 7.16 6.83 9.14
C VAL A 275 6.12 5.89 9.72
N LEU A 276 6.52 4.68 10.17
CA LEU A 276 5.61 3.71 10.77
C LEU A 276 5.01 4.21 12.09
N GLN A 277 5.79 4.94 12.88
CA GLN A 277 5.37 5.50 14.16
C GLN A 277 4.72 6.88 14.03
N ASN A 278 4.58 7.43 12.83
CA ASN A 278 4.09 8.78 12.56
C ASN A 278 4.89 9.89 13.29
N LYS A 279 6.21 9.68 13.44
CA LYS A 279 7.14 10.59 14.11
C LYS A 279 8.05 11.34 13.11
N PHE A 280 7.55 11.66 11.96
CA PHE A 280 8.32 12.35 10.93
C PHE A 280 8.20 13.87 11.06
N ASN A 281 9.31 14.56 10.79
CA ASN A 281 9.36 15.99 10.55
C ASN A 281 9.16 16.31 9.05
N SER A 282 9.18 17.58 8.66
CA SER A 282 9.01 18.02 7.27
C SER A 282 10.02 17.39 6.31
N ASP A 283 11.29 17.30 6.75
CA ASP A 283 12.38 16.80 5.90
C ASP A 283 12.30 15.29 5.70
N THR A 284 12.07 14.54 6.78
CA THR A 284 11.86 13.09 6.73
C THR A 284 10.63 12.74 5.89
N TRP A 285 9.56 13.55 6.03
CA TRP A 285 8.37 13.36 5.23
C TRP A 285 8.61 13.64 3.75
N ALA A 286 9.32 14.73 3.43
CA ALA A 286 9.66 15.08 2.04
C ALA A 286 10.49 13.97 1.39
N ALA A 287 11.52 13.47 2.08
CA ALA A 287 12.34 12.37 1.60
C ALA A 287 11.53 11.08 1.37
N PHE A 288 10.63 10.74 2.30
CA PHE A 288 9.73 9.60 2.15
C PHE A 288 8.76 9.78 0.96
N TYR A 289 8.19 10.98 0.82
CA TYR A 289 7.30 11.28 -0.29
C TYR A 289 8.02 11.15 -1.64
N GLU A 290 9.16 11.80 -1.80
CA GLU A 290 9.94 11.80 -3.04
C GLU A 290 10.53 10.41 -3.38
N GLY A 291 10.89 9.64 -2.37
CA GLY A 291 11.47 8.30 -2.56
C GLY A 291 10.48 7.17 -2.75
N ALA A 292 9.30 7.24 -2.13
CA ALA A 292 8.35 6.13 -2.11
C ALA A 292 6.98 6.45 -2.72
N ILE A 293 6.43 7.64 -2.45
CA ILE A 293 5.06 7.98 -2.85
C ILE A 293 5.00 8.59 -4.25
N GLU A 294 5.89 9.52 -4.55
CA GLU A 294 5.91 10.23 -5.84
C GLU A 294 6.18 9.31 -7.04
N PRO A 295 7.14 8.36 -7.00
CA PRO A 295 7.34 7.42 -8.10
C PRO A 295 6.10 6.56 -8.37
N TRP A 296 5.37 6.17 -7.32
CA TRP A 296 4.11 5.46 -7.47
C TRP A 296 3.03 6.35 -8.13
N ALA A 297 2.93 7.61 -7.70
CA ALA A 297 1.96 8.57 -8.23
C ALA A 297 2.23 8.89 -9.72
N ILE A 298 3.50 9.03 -10.09
CA ILE A 298 3.92 9.25 -11.49
C ILE A 298 3.52 8.04 -12.33
N GLN A 299 3.93 6.83 -11.94
CA GLN A 299 3.61 5.61 -12.68
C GLN A 299 2.10 5.41 -12.80
N PHE A 300 1.34 5.66 -11.72
CA PHE A 300 -0.11 5.58 -11.75
C PHE A 300 -0.72 6.58 -12.75
N SER A 301 -0.24 7.82 -12.74
CA SER A 301 -0.70 8.87 -13.64
C SER A 301 -0.46 8.53 -15.11
N GLU A 302 0.72 8.03 -15.44
CA GLU A 302 1.11 7.62 -16.79
C GLU A 302 0.28 6.42 -17.27
N VAL A 303 0.15 5.40 -16.43
CA VAL A 303 -0.61 4.19 -16.74
C VAL A 303 -2.08 4.51 -16.94
N MET A 304 -2.67 5.32 -16.07
CA MET A 304 -4.06 5.76 -16.19
C MET A 304 -4.29 6.62 -17.43
N THR A 305 -3.36 7.52 -17.75
CA THR A 305 -3.43 8.35 -18.95
C THR A 305 -3.44 7.48 -20.20
N ARG A 306 -2.50 6.52 -20.27
CA ARG A 306 -2.39 5.59 -21.40
C ARG A 306 -3.61 4.71 -21.58
N MET A 307 -4.19 4.22 -20.47
CA MET A 307 -5.36 3.35 -20.50
C MET A 307 -6.64 4.07 -20.90
N LEU A 308 -6.83 5.30 -20.42
CA LEU A 308 -8.09 6.04 -20.59
C LEU A 308 -8.14 6.89 -21.85
N PHE A 309 -6.98 7.36 -22.33
CA PHE A 309 -6.91 8.27 -23.48
C PHE A 309 -6.05 7.69 -24.59
N THR A 310 -6.55 7.80 -25.82
CA THR A 310 -5.79 7.46 -27.02
C THR A 310 -4.61 8.41 -27.20
N PHE A 311 -3.59 7.99 -27.95
CA PHE A 311 -2.41 8.83 -28.23
C PHE A 311 -2.78 10.21 -28.81
N ARG A 312 -3.82 10.27 -29.67
CA ARG A 312 -4.32 11.53 -30.21
C ARG A 312 -4.92 12.44 -29.12
N GLU A 313 -5.71 11.87 -28.21
CA GLU A 313 -6.29 12.62 -27.10
C GLU A 313 -5.21 13.13 -26.13
N GLN A 314 -4.19 12.30 -25.87
CA GLN A 314 -3.04 12.70 -25.05
C GLN A 314 -2.28 13.88 -25.66
N SER A 315 -2.06 13.88 -26.98
CA SER A 315 -1.39 14.99 -27.67
C SER A 315 -2.19 16.31 -27.64
N GLN A 316 -3.48 16.23 -27.31
CA GLN A 316 -4.37 17.38 -27.13
C GLN A 316 -4.45 17.84 -25.64
N GLY A 317 -3.56 17.35 -24.78
CA GLY A 317 -3.51 17.73 -23.39
C GLY A 317 -4.50 17.00 -22.47
N ASN A 318 -4.96 15.79 -22.86
CA ASN A 318 -5.79 14.96 -22.00
C ASN A 318 -4.91 13.98 -21.24
N TYR A 319 -4.95 14.03 -19.91
CA TYR A 319 -4.17 13.18 -19.03
C TYR A 319 -4.81 13.02 -17.66
N VAL A 320 -4.35 12.04 -16.92
CA VAL A 320 -4.68 11.83 -15.51
C VAL A 320 -3.47 12.19 -14.67
N MET A 321 -3.68 12.83 -13.56
CA MET A 321 -2.62 13.19 -12.62
C MET A 321 -3.04 12.84 -11.19
N ALA A 322 -2.18 12.08 -10.51
CA ALA A 322 -2.30 11.80 -9.09
C ALA A 322 -1.22 12.62 -8.36
N THR A 323 -1.65 13.52 -7.51
CA THR A 323 -0.73 14.41 -6.77
C THR A 323 -1.05 14.45 -5.29
N ALA A 324 -0.03 14.66 -4.46
CA ALA A 324 -0.25 15.00 -3.07
C ALA A 324 -0.30 16.52 -2.92
N ASN A 325 -1.14 17.00 -2.03
CA ASN A 325 -1.04 18.37 -1.57
C ASN A 325 0.18 18.48 -0.64
N ARG A 326 1.36 18.76 -1.23
CA ARG A 326 2.63 18.85 -0.48
C ARG A 326 2.56 19.90 0.62
N ILE A 327 1.83 20.97 0.39
CA ILE A 327 1.69 22.10 1.34
C ILE A 327 0.94 21.63 2.60
N ALA A 328 0.02 20.68 2.48
CA ALA A 328 -0.74 20.16 3.63
C ALA A 328 0.16 19.48 4.69
N TYR A 329 1.35 19.05 4.32
CA TYR A 329 2.30 18.35 5.22
C TYR A 329 3.43 19.26 5.73
N MET A 330 3.51 20.50 5.29
CA MET A 330 4.48 21.47 5.79
C MET A 330 4.16 21.88 7.23
N SER A 331 5.15 22.42 7.92
CA SER A 331 4.93 23.04 9.22
C SER A 331 3.94 24.22 9.10
N ASN A 332 3.22 24.55 10.17
CA ASN A 332 2.28 25.67 10.13
C ASN A 332 2.98 27.00 9.79
N ALA A 333 4.24 27.17 10.17
CA ALA A 333 5.04 28.34 9.82
C ALA A 333 5.34 28.38 8.31
N ASP A 334 5.73 27.25 7.73
CA ASP A 334 6.00 27.17 6.28
C ASP A 334 4.71 27.33 5.47
N LYS A 335 3.60 26.73 5.91
CA LYS A 335 2.29 26.92 5.28
C LYS A 335 1.90 28.39 5.23
N LEU A 336 2.05 29.09 6.36
CA LEU A 336 1.72 30.52 6.43
C LEU A 336 2.60 31.32 5.46
N ASN A 337 3.90 31.06 5.46
CA ASN A 337 4.86 31.73 4.60
C ASN A 337 4.56 31.53 3.12
N VAL A 338 4.39 30.26 2.70
CA VAL A 338 4.06 29.88 1.31
C VAL A 338 2.72 30.46 0.90
N SER A 339 1.68 30.32 1.73
CA SER A 339 0.35 30.85 1.43
C SER A 339 0.37 32.35 1.25
N ALA A 340 1.08 33.08 2.12
CA ALA A 340 1.20 34.56 2.02
C ALA A 340 1.96 34.97 0.75
N GLN A 341 3.10 34.34 0.47
CA GLN A 341 3.91 34.68 -0.71
C GLN A 341 3.20 34.38 -2.03
N MET A 342 2.53 33.20 -2.12
CA MET A 342 1.79 32.82 -3.31
C MET A 342 0.55 33.68 -3.53
N ALA A 343 -0.16 34.02 -2.44
CA ALA A 343 -1.29 34.91 -2.50
C ALA A 343 -0.90 36.33 -2.98
N ASP A 344 0.14 36.90 -2.39
CA ASP A 344 0.62 38.25 -2.72
C ASP A 344 1.03 38.39 -4.19
N ARG A 345 1.51 37.30 -4.79
CA ARG A 345 1.95 37.24 -6.20
C ARG A 345 0.86 36.79 -7.18
N GLY A 346 -0.34 36.51 -6.70
CA GLY A 346 -1.45 36.09 -7.53
C GLY A 346 -1.25 34.69 -8.15
N LEU A 347 -0.47 33.82 -7.50
CA LEU A 347 -0.18 32.45 -7.98
C LEU A 347 -1.16 31.41 -7.43
N MET A 348 -1.98 31.77 -6.43
CA MET A 348 -2.98 30.89 -5.84
C MET A 348 -4.31 31.61 -5.71
N THR A 349 -5.40 30.91 -6.00
CA THR A 349 -6.76 31.38 -5.77
C THR A 349 -7.09 31.39 -4.28
N ARG A 350 -8.13 32.11 -3.90
CA ARG A 350 -8.61 32.13 -2.52
C ARG A 350 -9.05 30.74 -2.05
N ASN A 351 -9.65 29.93 -2.93
CA ASN A 351 -10.08 28.57 -2.60
C ASN A 351 -8.90 27.63 -2.40
N GLU A 352 -7.85 27.71 -3.22
CA GLU A 352 -6.63 26.92 -3.03
C GLU A 352 -5.93 27.23 -1.72
N ILE A 353 -5.88 28.51 -1.32
CA ILE A 353 -5.35 28.92 -0.01
C ILE A 353 -6.22 28.36 1.13
N ARG A 354 -7.54 28.40 0.99
CA ARG A 354 -8.48 27.87 1.99
C ARG A 354 -8.34 26.35 2.13
N GLU A 355 -8.13 25.62 1.02
CA GLU A 355 -7.89 24.19 1.01
C GLU A 355 -6.64 23.81 1.83
N ILE A 356 -5.55 24.56 1.74
CA ILE A 356 -4.34 24.35 2.54
C ILE A 356 -4.65 24.38 4.05
N TRP A 357 -5.61 25.21 4.46
CA TRP A 357 -6.04 25.38 5.85
C TRP A 357 -7.29 24.56 6.22
N ASN A 358 -7.70 23.61 5.36
CA ASN A 358 -8.92 22.82 5.53
C ASN A 358 -10.18 23.66 5.76
N LEU A 359 -10.26 24.82 5.13
CA LEU A 359 -11.45 25.67 5.18
C LEU A 359 -12.37 25.38 3.98
N PRO A 360 -13.69 25.41 4.16
CA PRO A 360 -14.62 25.18 3.08
C PRO A 360 -14.46 26.21 1.96
N PRO A 361 -14.66 25.84 0.68
CA PRO A 361 -14.52 26.77 -0.43
C PRO A 361 -15.54 27.91 -0.38
N LEU A 362 -15.15 29.06 -0.90
CA LEU A 362 -16.06 30.20 -1.14
C LEU A 362 -16.80 29.99 -2.45
N PRO A 363 -18.05 30.51 -2.57
CA PRO A 363 -18.80 30.42 -3.81
C PRO A 363 -18.14 31.24 -4.93
N ALA A 364 -18.32 30.77 -6.17
CA ALA A 364 -17.90 31.54 -7.35
C ALA A 364 -18.65 32.88 -7.43
N PRO A 365 -18.04 33.96 -7.95
CA PRO A 365 -16.69 34.04 -8.48
C PRO A 365 -15.61 34.35 -7.42
N TYR A 366 -15.98 34.56 -6.17
CA TYR A 366 -15.08 35.07 -5.12
C TYR A 366 -13.97 34.10 -4.76
N GLY A 367 -14.26 32.77 -4.79
CA GLY A 367 -13.31 31.74 -4.45
C GLY A 367 -12.21 31.52 -5.49
N ASP A 368 -12.54 31.77 -6.76
CA ASP A 368 -11.67 31.52 -7.91
C ASP A 368 -10.80 32.73 -8.30
N GLN A 369 -10.95 33.84 -7.55
CA GLN A 369 -10.15 35.03 -7.76
C GLN A 369 -8.73 34.84 -7.24
N LEU A 370 -7.75 35.29 -8.04
CA LEU A 370 -6.36 35.38 -7.65
C LEU A 370 -6.16 36.69 -6.88
N PRO A 371 -5.87 36.69 -5.57
CA PRO A 371 -5.52 37.86 -4.84
C PRO A 371 -4.14 38.36 -5.28
N VAL A 372 -4.02 39.60 -5.68
CA VAL A 372 -2.73 40.18 -6.03
C VAL A 372 -2.53 41.41 -5.15
N ARG A 373 -1.35 41.55 -4.58
CA ARG A 373 -0.99 42.76 -3.83
C ARG A 373 -0.89 43.91 -4.80
N GLY A 374 -1.48 45.07 -4.45
CA GLY A 374 -1.60 46.25 -5.32
C GLY A 374 -0.28 46.84 -5.84
N GLU A 375 0.87 46.30 -5.41
CA GLU A 375 2.21 46.66 -5.89
C GLU A 375 2.69 45.86 -7.10
N TYR A 376 1.99 44.77 -7.47
CA TYR A 376 2.35 43.88 -8.59
C TYR A 376 1.39 44.14 -9.76
N TYR A 377 1.87 44.78 -10.81
CA TYR A 377 1.15 44.98 -12.07
C TYR A 377 1.74 44.07 -13.15
N ASN A 378 0.90 43.55 -14.02
CA ASN A 378 1.38 42.94 -15.25
C ASN A 378 2.04 44.00 -16.13
N VAL A 379 3.25 43.72 -16.63
CA VAL A 379 4.01 44.62 -17.51
C VAL A 379 3.28 44.92 -18.82
N ASN A 380 2.29 44.08 -19.18
CA ASN A 380 1.52 44.21 -20.44
C ASN A 380 0.13 44.84 -20.26
N ASP A 381 -0.27 45.18 -19.04
CA ASP A 381 -1.47 45.97 -18.83
C ASP A 381 -1.11 47.46 -19.07
N GLU A 382 -1.44 47.94 -20.24
CA GLU A 382 -1.45 49.39 -20.49
C GLU A 382 -2.34 50.03 -19.42
N VAL A 383 -1.73 50.81 -18.54
CA VAL A 383 -2.43 51.65 -17.57
C VAL A 383 -3.25 52.64 -18.38
N THR A 384 -4.51 52.35 -18.61
CA THR A 384 -5.47 53.38 -19.03
C THR A 384 -5.66 54.28 -17.83
N ASN A 385 -4.79 55.27 -17.72
CA ASN A 385 -4.96 56.42 -16.86
C ASN A 385 -6.12 57.22 -17.42
N ASP A 386 -7.33 56.92 -17.05
CA ASP A 386 -8.47 57.79 -17.26
C ASP A 386 -8.43 58.85 -16.15
N GLY A 387 -7.58 59.86 -16.39
CA GLY A 387 -7.49 61.06 -15.62
C GLY A 387 -8.73 61.92 -15.85
N THR A 388 -9.78 61.65 -15.09
CA THR A 388 -10.85 62.64 -14.91
C THR A 388 -10.32 63.75 -14.05
N GLU A 389 -9.73 64.78 -14.69
CA GLU A 389 -9.59 66.13 -14.12
C GLU A 389 -10.98 66.69 -13.87
N ASN A 390 -11.40 66.65 -12.63
CA ASN A 390 -12.51 67.54 -12.16
C ASN A 390 -12.00 68.99 -12.07
N ASN A 391 -12.13 69.71 -13.16
CA ASN A 391 -12.14 71.17 -13.14
C ASN A 391 -13.48 71.65 -12.59
N SER A 392 -13.54 71.89 -11.32
CA SER A 392 -14.55 72.79 -10.72
C SER A 392 -14.09 74.26 -10.93
N GLU A 393 -14.54 74.88 -12.01
CA GLU A 393 -14.54 76.34 -12.10
C GLU A 393 -15.70 76.88 -11.27
N GLU A 394 -15.32 77.65 -10.29
CA GLU A 394 -16.17 78.62 -9.63
C GLU A 394 -16.62 79.74 -10.61
N THR A 395 -17.90 79.98 -10.67
CA THR A 395 -18.50 81.36 -10.69
C THR A 395 -19.90 81.33 -10.13
#